data_b96932b8a37badf987eedeb8dd3947cb
#
_entry.id   b96932b8a37badf987eedeb8dd3947cb
#
_cell.length_a   1.000
_cell.length_b   1.000
_cell.length_c   1.000
_cell.angle_alpha   90.00
_cell.angle_beta   90.00
_cell.angle_gamma   90.00
#
_symmetry.space_group_name_H-M   'P 1'
#
loop_
_entity.id
_entity.type
_entity.pdbx_description
1 polymer ?
#
loop_
_entity_poly.entity_id
_entity_poly.type
_entity_poly.pdbx_seq_one_letter_code
_entity_poly.pdbx_strand_id
1 'polypeptide(L)' 'MIDTEGKRLNELEARATFQEDTIEKLSKELSIQQKEIALLKEELKSLKESYEKSIIEDTAEKPPHY' A
#
# COMPACT_ATOMS: atom_id res chain seq x y z
N MET A 1 27.48 36.80 -16.62
CA MET A 1 26.66 37.01 -15.42
C MET A 1 25.23 36.66 -15.60
N ILE A 2 24.61 37.20 -16.62
CA ILE A 2 23.23 36.88 -16.95
C ILE A 2 23.09 35.39 -17.21
N ASP A 3 24.09 34.79 -17.84
CA ASP A 3 24.11 33.37 -18.13
C ASP A 3 24.11 32.52 -16.88
N THR A 4 24.76 32.99 -15.83
CA THR A 4 24.81 32.24 -14.57
C THR A 4 23.45 32.17 -13.91
N GLU A 5 22.71 33.28 -13.93
CA GLU A 5 21.37 33.31 -13.37
C GLU A 5 20.41 32.46 -14.21
N GLY A 6 20.55 32.53 -15.52
CA GLY A 6 19.75 31.71 -16.41
C GLY A 6 20.02 30.22 -16.22
N LYS A 7 21.27 29.86 -16.00
CA LYS A 7 21.65 28.47 -15.74
C LYS A 7 21.05 27.99 -14.41
N ARG A 8 21.09 28.85 -13.40
CA ARG A 8 20.52 28.49 -12.09
C ARG A 8 19.03 28.27 -12.19
N LEU A 9 18.36 29.15 -12.91
CA LEU A 9 16.92 29.00 -13.12
C LEU A 9 16.59 27.71 -13.87
N ASN A 10 17.36 27.44 -14.90
CA ASN A 10 17.17 26.20 -15.67
C ASN A 10 17.39 24.97 -14.83
N GLU A 11 18.43 25.00 -13.99
CA GLU A 11 18.71 23.88 -13.09
C GLU A 11 17.59 23.70 -12.07
N LEU A 12 17.08 24.80 -11.52
CA LEU A 12 16.00 24.73 -10.57
C LEU A 12 14.73 24.20 -11.21
N GLU A 13 14.44 24.64 -12.42
CA GLU A 13 13.29 24.14 -13.15
C GLU A 13 13.42 22.66 -13.44
N ALA A 14 14.61 22.22 -13.84
CA ALA A 14 14.86 20.81 -14.10
C ALA A 14 14.69 19.98 -12.84
N ARG A 15 15.20 20.47 -11.72
CA ARG A 15 15.04 19.79 -10.44
C ARG A 15 13.60 19.72 -10.00
N ALA A 16 12.88 20.82 -10.16
CA ALA A 16 11.47 20.88 -9.80
C ALA A 16 10.67 19.87 -10.63
N THR A 17 10.94 19.82 -11.92
CA THR A 17 10.28 18.88 -12.81
C THR A 17 10.58 17.44 -12.41
N PHE A 18 11.84 17.16 -12.13
CA PHE A 18 12.24 15.83 -11.69
C PHE A 18 11.57 15.44 -10.38
N GLN A 19 11.50 16.38 -9.44
CA GLN A 19 10.84 16.13 -8.15
C GLN A 19 9.36 15.89 -8.33
N GLU A 20 8.72 16.67 -9.18
CA GLU A 20 7.29 16.48 -9.45
C GLU A 20 7.02 15.10 -10.05
N ASP A 21 7.85 14.70 -11.00
CA ASP A 21 7.73 13.37 -11.60
C ASP A 21 7.93 12.28 -10.56
N THR A 22 8.92 12.45 -9.71
CA THR A 22 9.20 11.48 -8.65
C THR A 22 8.03 11.37 -7.68
N ILE A 23 7.49 12.51 -7.27
CA ILE A 23 6.35 12.55 -6.37
C ILE A 23 5.14 11.86 -7.01
N GLU A 24 4.92 12.12 -8.28
CA GLU A 24 3.82 11.51 -9.00
C GLU A 24 3.96 9.99 -9.06
N LYS A 25 5.15 9.52 -9.36
CA LYS A 25 5.43 8.08 -9.38
C LYS A 25 5.26 7.45 -8.02
N LEU A 26 5.78 8.11 -7.00
CA LEU A 26 5.64 7.62 -5.63
C LEU A 26 4.19 7.59 -5.19
N SER A 27 3.42 8.59 -5.57
CA SER A 27 2.00 8.64 -5.25
C SER A 27 1.25 7.48 -5.89
N LYS A 28 1.56 7.16 -7.12
CA LYS A 28 0.96 6.02 -7.81
C LYS A 28 1.35 4.71 -7.13
N GLU A 29 2.61 4.56 -6.79
CA GLU A 29 3.10 3.38 -6.08
C GLU A 29 2.39 3.20 -4.74
N LEU A 30 2.28 4.29 -3.99
CA LEU A 30 1.58 4.25 -2.71
C LEU A 30 0.12 3.84 -2.88
N SER A 31 -0.52 4.36 -3.89
CA SER A 31 -1.91 4.02 -4.16
C SER A 31 -2.06 2.53 -4.46
N ILE A 32 -1.16 1.99 -5.26
CA ILE A 32 -1.16 0.58 -5.59
C ILE A 32 -0.92 -0.26 -4.34
N GLN A 33 0.07 0.12 -3.54
CA GLN A 33 0.40 -0.60 -2.32
C GLN A 33 -0.73 -0.55 -1.30
N GLN A 34 -1.43 0.57 -1.21
CA GLN A 34 -2.57 0.68 -0.31
C GLN A 34 -3.69 -0.26 -0.72
N LYS A 35 -3.91 -0.40 -2.01
CA LYS A 35 -4.90 -1.34 -2.52
C LYS A 35 -4.50 -2.79 -2.22
N GLU A 36 -3.23 -3.10 -2.41
CA GLU A 36 -2.72 -4.43 -2.10
C GLU A 36 -2.86 -4.75 -0.62
N ILE A 37 -2.53 -3.78 0.23
CA ILE A 37 -2.66 -3.95 1.67
C ILE A 37 -4.12 -4.16 2.06
N ALA A 38 -5.02 -3.41 1.47
CA ALA A 38 -6.45 -3.56 1.74
C ALA A 38 -6.93 -4.96 1.35
N LEU A 39 -6.49 -5.45 0.20
CA LEU A 39 -6.84 -6.80 -0.24
C LEU A 39 -6.29 -7.85 0.69
N LEU A 40 -5.03 -7.70 1.10
CA LEU A 40 -4.41 -8.63 2.03
C LEU A 40 -5.13 -8.64 3.37
N LYS A 41 -5.53 -7.48 3.85
CA LYS A 41 -6.28 -7.38 5.10
C LYS A 41 -7.61 -8.10 4.99
N GLU A 42 -8.28 -7.97 3.86
CA GLU A 42 -9.53 -8.67 3.63
C GLU A 42 -9.33 -10.17 3.58
N GLU A 43 -8.29 -10.61 2.90
CA GLU A 43 -7.97 -12.01 2.82
C GLU A 43 -7.64 -12.59 4.19
N LEU A 44 -6.87 -11.86 4.99
CA LEU A 44 -6.56 -12.28 6.34
C LEU A 44 -7.81 -12.36 7.21
N LYS A 45 -8.67 -11.39 7.09
CA LYS A 45 -9.93 -11.37 7.83
C LYS A 45 -10.79 -12.58 7.46
N SER A 46 -10.91 -12.83 6.17
CA SER A 46 -11.68 -13.96 5.68
C SER A 46 -11.10 -15.29 6.16
N LEU A 47 -9.77 -15.40 6.10
CA LEU A 47 -9.07 -16.59 6.54
C LEU A 47 -9.27 -16.80 8.04
N LYS A 48 -9.16 -15.75 8.81
CA LYS A 48 -9.35 -15.79 10.25
C LYS A 48 -10.77 -16.23 10.60
N GLU A 49 -11.74 -15.65 9.94
CA GLU A 49 -13.14 -16.02 10.17
C GLU A 49 -13.39 -17.48 9.81
N SER A 50 -12.82 -17.93 8.71
CA SER A 50 -12.93 -19.30 8.29
C SER A 50 -12.30 -20.26 9.31
N TYR A 51 -11.15 -19.89 9.82
CA TYR A 51 -10.46 -20.66 10.83
C TYR A 51 -11.25 -20.74 12.13
N GLU A 52 -11.75 -19.61 12.59
CA GLU A 52 -12.55 -19.56 13.81
C GLU A 52 -13.83 -20.38 13.66
N LYS A 53 -14.45 -20.28 12.52
CA LYS A 53 -15.66 -21.04 12.24
C LYS A 53 -15.37 -22.53 12.25
N SER A 54 -14.26 -22.93 11.67
CA SER A 54 -13.83 -24.30 11.64
C SER A 54 -13.60 -24.86 13.05
N ILE A 55 -12.96 -24.06 13.90
CA ILE A 55 -12.73 -24.44 15.30
C ILE A 55 -14.05 -24.60 16.05
N ILE A 56 -14.96 -23.67 15.85
CA ILE A 56 -16.26 -23.70 16.50
C ILE A 56 -17.05 -24.93 16.04
N GLU A 57 -17.03 -25.24 14.77
CA GLU A 57 -17.69 -26.41 14.23
C GLU A 57 -17.13 -27.69 14.83
N ASP A 58 -15.81 -27.78 14.92
CA ASP A 58 -15.15 -28.93 15.54
C ASP A 58 -15.57 -29.07 17.00
N THR A 59 -15.61 -27.96 17.71
CA THR A 59 -16.03 -27.95 19.10
C THR A 59 -17.48 -28.36 19.23
N ALA A 60 -18.32 -27.89 18.32
CA ALA A 60 -19.74 -28.23 18.32
C ALA A 60 -19.97 -29.69 18.03
N GLU A 61 -19.13 -30.30 17.22
CA GLU A 61 -19.26 -31.71 16.90
C GLU A 61 -18.83 -32.61 18.06
N LYS A 62 -17.96 -32.13 18.90
CA LYS A 62 -17.39 -32.93 19.98
C LYS A 62 -18.04 -32.78 21.34
N PRO A 63 -18.90 -31.83 21.61
CA PRO A 63 -19.44 -31.64 22.97
C PRO A 63 -19.98 -32.90 23.62
N PRO A 64 -20.66 -33.76 22.91
CA PRO A 64 -21.19 -34.96 23.54
C PRO A 64 -20.12 -35.90 24.09
N HIS A 65 -18.89 -35.68 23.69
CA HIS A 65 -17.81 -36.57 24.12
C HIS A 65 -17.23 -36.18 25.48
N TYR A 66 -17.64 -35.10 26.00
CA TYR A 66 -17.17 -34.69 27.32
C TYR A 66 -18.12 -35.16 28.42
#